data_7aa1f74766bdf97dfb5e1c0c2ed875b4
#
_entry.id   7aa1f74766bdf97dfb5e1c0c2ed875b4
#
_cell.length_a   1.000
_cell.length_b   1.000
_cell.length_c   1.000
_cell.angle_alpha   90.00
_cell.angle_beta   90.00
_cell.angle_gamma   90.00
#
_symmetry.space_group_name_H-M   'P 1'
#
loop_
_entity.id
_entity.type
_entity.pdbx_description
1 polymer ?
#
loop_
_entity_poly.entity_id
_entity_poly.type
_entity_poly.pdbx_seq_one_letter_code
_entity_poly.pdbx_strand_id
1 'polypeptide(L)'
;TVGVGFIGLTLVVGLLNDSLSPAVDYYSEMGTGFTIADIGWPAVGAASWMAPFAGLAIPIGLVLNLILVRLKLTKTLNVDIWNYMHFLVPGALAYFIFDNFFIGLAVTVILSVLALFVGDWVAPMWQEYYGLEGTTCTTIIHTGWTLIVAWAMNKLIDFIPGLNKLDISLERVNKRIGVLGEPVIIGTIVGVLLGLLTRQDITTIIPMGMGVAGVMVLMPRVVGVLMDGLSPIGKAAKDFMTKQMGEDADLNIGMDVALGLGDPTTTTT
;
A
#
# COMPACT_ATOMS: atom_id res chain seq x y z
N THR A 1 -9.52 11.04 -14.61
CA THR A 1 -9.74 10.59 -13.21
C THR A 1 -8.46 10.08 -12.56
N VAL A 2 -7.70 9.13 -13.15
CA VAL A 2 -6.47 8.57 -12.57
C VAL A 2 -5.47 9.66 -12.16
N GLY A 3 -5.13 10.60 -13.06
CA GLY A 3 -4.19 11.68 -12.73
C GLY A 3 -4.67 12.59 -11.60
N VAL A 4 -5.97 12.85 -11.51
CA VAL A 4 -6.55 13.63 -10.39
C VAL A 4 -6.45 12.85 -9.09
N GLY A 5 -6.70 11.54 -9.12
CA GLY A 5 -6.54 10.67 -7.97
C GLY A 5 -5.09 10.65 -7.45
N PHE A 6 -4.09 10.54 -8.33
CA PHE A 6 -2.68 10.61 -7.95
C PHE A 6 -2.27 11.96 -7.35
N ILE A 7 -2.72 13.07 -7.94
CA ILE A 7 -2.47 14.40 -7.37
C ILE A 7 -3.10 14.50 -5.98
N GLY A 8 -4.36 14.07 -5.84
CA GLY A 8 -5.04 14.04 -4.56
C GLY A 8 -4.32 13.18 -3.52
N LEU A 9 -3.87 11.98 -3.90
CA LEU A 9 -3.10 11.09 -3.02
C LEU A 9 -1.80 11.76 -2.55
N THR A 10 -1.06 12.39 -3.47
CA THR A 10 0.18 13.12 -3.12
C THR A 10 -0.08 14.24 -2.13
N LEU A 11 -1.17 15.00 -2.30
CA LEU A 11 -1.54 16.08 -1.39
C LEU A 11 -1.93 15.56 0.00
N VAL A 12 -2.69 14.46 0.07
CA VAL A 12 -3.11 13.88 1.35
C VAL A 12 -1.93 13.22 2.07
N VAL A 13 -1.02 12.55 1.37
CA VAL A 13 0.23 12.02 1.94
C VAL A 13 1.13 13.17 2.42
N GLY A 14 1.22 14.26 1.66
CA GLY A 14 1.92 15.48 2.08
C GLY A 14 1.36 16.04 3.39
N LEU A 15 0.03 16.17 3.49
CA LEU A 15 -0.64 16.61 4.71
C LEU A 15 -0.35 15.68 5.90
N LEU A 16 -0.31 14.35 5.69
CA LEU A 16 0.05 13.39 6.72
C LEU A 16 1.48 13.61 7.20
N ASN A 17 2.43 13.71 6.28
CA ASN A 17 3.83 13.94 6.61
C ASN A 17 4.02 15.25 7.38
N ASP A 18 3.44 16.35 6.91
CA ASP A 18 3.52 17.64 7.59
C ASP A 18 2.93 17.59 9.00
N SER A 19 1.82 16.83 9.16
CA SER A 19 1.14 16.69 10.46
C SER A 19 1.93 15.83 11.45
N LEU A 20 2.66 14.82 10.97
CA LEU A 20 3.41 13.89 11.80
C LEU A 20 4.88 14.28 11.96
N SER A 21 5.43 15.18 11.12
CA SER A 21 6.82 15.61 11.16
C SER A 21 7.29 16.00 12.57
N PRO A 22 6.55 16.79 13.38
CA PRO A 22 7.01 17.14 14.72
C PRO A 22 7.21 15.94 15.65
N ALA A 23 6.40 14.89 15.48
CA ALA A 23 6.54 13.66 16.24
C ALA A 23 7.71 12.80 15.73
N VAL A 24 7.89 12.72 14.42
CA VAL A 24 9.03 12.02 13.78
C VAL A 24 10.34 12.67 14.20
N ASP A 25 10.43 13.99 14.14
CA ASP A 25 11.62 14.76 14.54
C ASP A 25 11.98 14.50 16.02
N TYR A 26 10.99 14.55 16.92
CA TYR A 26 11.19 14.26 18.33
C TYR A 26 11.79 12.88 18.58
N TYR A 27 11.23 11.84 17.94
CA TYR A 27 11.76 10.48 18.10
C TYR A 27 13.11 10.27 17.41
N SER A 28 13.36 10.96 16.31
CA SER A 28 14.66 10.93 15.61
C SER A 28 15.77 11.53 16.47
N GLU A 29 15.47 12.57 17.24
CA GLU A 29 16.43 13.22 18.16
C GLU A 29 16.68 12.41 19.43
N MET A 30 15.79 11.47 19.81
CA MET A 30 15.97 10.64 21.01
C MET A 30 17.15 9.67 20.96
N GLY A 31 17.97 9.75 19.92
CA GLY A 31 19.32 9.27 19.93
C GLY A 31 19.51 7.76 19.78
N THR A 32 19.51 7.32 18.54
CA THR A 32 20.04 6.00 18.17
C THR A 32 21.52 6.07 17.77
N GLY A 33 22.14 7.24 17.81
CA GLY A 33 23.49 7.49 17.26
C GLY A 33 23.53 7.48 15.72
N PHE A 34 22.39 7.38 15.05
CA PHE A 34 22.25 7.47 13.60
C PHE A 34 21.51 8.75 13.24
N THR A 35 21.96 9.42 12.19
CA THR A 35 21.19 10.49 11.56
C THR A 35 20.08 9.84 10.74
N ILE A 36 18.84 10.04 11.11
CA ILE A 36 17.70 9.58 10.33
C ILE A 36 17.33 10.72 9.39
N ALA A 37 17.52 10.50 8.10
CA ALA A 37 17.01 11.41 7.07
C ALA A 37 15.75 10.77 6.48
N ASP A 38 14.58 11.28 6.82
CA ASP A 38 13.35 10.90 6.14
C ASP A 38 13.17 11.78 4.91
N ILE A 39 13.51 11.22 3.76
CA ILE A 39 13.27 11.87 2.46
C ILE A 39 11.88 11.62 1.92
N GLY A 40 11.07 10.82 2.63
CA GLY A 40 9.74 10.42 2.24
C GLY A 40 9.67 9.43 1.07
N TRP A 41 8.63 8.63 1.05
CA TRP A 41 8.41 7.63 0.00
C TRP A 41 8.36 8.21 -1.43
N PRO A 42 7.74 9.38 -1.69
CA PRO A 42 7.75 9.96 -3.03
C PRO A 42 9.16 10.26 -3.56
N ALA A 43 10.07 10.72 -2.70
CA ALA A 43 11.45 11.00 -3.09
C ALA A 43 12.22 9.71 -3.39
N VAL A 44 12.06 8.67 -2.57
CA VAL A 44 12.64 7.34 -2.80
C VAL A 44 12.13 6.75 -4.11
N GLY A 45 10.83 6.84 -4.36
CA GLY A 45 10.20 6.41 -5.61
C GLY A 45 10.78 7.16 -6.82
N ALA A 46 10.81 8.49 -6.76
CA ALA A 46 11.38 9.31 -7.84
C ALA A 46 12.86 8.95 -8.11
N ALA A 47 13.67 8.78 -7.05
CA ALA A 47 15.07 8.38 -7.19
C ALA A 47 15.21 7.00 -7.84
N SER A 48 14.34 6.05 -7.56
CA SER A 48 14.39 4.72 -8.18
C SER A 48 14.16 4.75 -9.69
N TRP A 49 13.31 5.67 -10.19
CA TRP A 49 13.09 5.89 -11.62
C TRP A 49 14.29 6.48 -12.35
N MET A 50 15.26 7.05 -11.63
CA MET A 50 16.52 7.53 -12.20
C MET A 50 17.53 6.41 -12.44
N ALA A 51 17.29 5.19 -11.96
CA ALA A 51 18.15 4.04 -12.24
C ALA A 51 18.22 3.78 -13.76
N PRO A 52 19.42 3.49 -14.31
CA PRO A 52 19.62 3.42 -15.76
C PRO A 52 18.82 2.30 -16.45
N PHE A 53 18.33 1.31 -15.69
CA PHE A 53 17.49 0.22 -16.19
C PHE A 53 15.99 0.46 -15.96
N ALA A 54 15.59 1.54 -15.30
CA ALA A 54 14.17 1.75 -14.93
C ALA A 54 13.24 1.72 -16.15
N GLY A 55 13.64 2.32 -17.26
CA GLY A 55 12.86 2.29 -18.51
C GLY A 55 12.68 0.90 -19.13
N LEU A 56 13.52 -0.07 -18.79
CA LEU A 56 13.42 -1.46 -19.24
C LEU A 56 12.60 -2.33 -18.29
N ALA A 57 12.52 -1.96 -17.03
CA ALA A 57 11.86 -2.77 -16.00
C ALA A 57 10.38 -3.00 -16.29
N ILE A 58 9.65 -1.97 -16.72
CA ILE A 58 8.22 -2.09 -17.05
C ILE A 58 7.99 -3.04 -18.23
N PRO A 59 8.57 -2.83 -19.42
CA PRO A 59 8.32 -3.71 -20.55
C PRO A 59 8.77 -5.15 -20.29
N ILE A 60 9.91 -5.35 -19.64
CA ILE A 60 10.38 -6.71 -19.30
C ILE A 60 9.42 -7.37 -18.29
N GLY A 61 9.05 -6.69 -17.21
CA GLY A 61 8.13 -7.22 -16.21
C GLY A 61 6.76 -7.54 -16.79
N LEU A 62 6.23 -6.66 -17.67
CA LEU A 62 4.94 -6.88 -18.32
C LEU A 62 4.99 -8.09 -19.26
N VAL A 63 6.02 -8.21 -20.10
CA VAL A 63 6.18 -9.36 -21.00
C VAL A 63 6.32 -10.66 -20.23
N LEU A 64 7.13 -10.68 -19.18
CA LEU A 64 7.26 -11.85 -18.30
C LEU A 64 5.93 -12.20 -17.62
N ASN A 65 5.20 -11.22 -17.12
CA ASN A 65 3.89 -11.46 -16.52
C ASN A 65 2.93 -12.09 -17.53
N LEU A 66 2.84 -11.56 -18.77
CA LEU A 66 2.00 -12.14 -19.82
C LEU A 66 2.41 -13.58 -20.16
N ILE A 67 3.71 -13.88 -20.23
CA ILE A 67 4.22 -15.23 -20.47
C ILE A 67 3.81 -16.16 -19.30
N LEU A 68 4.02 -15.74 -18.04
CA LEU A 68 3.70 -16.55 -16.87
C LEU A 68 2.19 -16.83 -16.77
N VAL A 69 1.36 -15.82 -17.04
CA VAL A 69 -0.10 -16.01 -17.10
C VAL A 69 -0.47 -16.96 -18.25
N ARG A 70 0.12 -16.81 -19.43
CA ARG A 70 -0.13 -17.70 -20.59
C ARG A 70 0.27 -19.14 -20.33
N LEU A 71 1.35 -19.35 -19.57
CA LEU A 71 1.82 -20.66 -19.12
C LEU A 71 1.01 -21.21 -17.93
N LYS A 72 0.02 -20.48 -17.43
CA LYS A 72 -0.78 -20.81 -16.24
C LYS A 72 0.06 -21.00 -14.97
N LEU A 73 1.21 -20.35 -14.89
CA LEU A 73 2.09 -20.36 -13.69
C LEU A 73 1.64 -19.35 -12.64
N THR A 74 0.88 -18.33 -13.03
CA THR A 74 0.22 -17.38 -12.16
C THR A 74 -1.15 -17.02 -12.72
N LYS A 75 -2.06 -16.63 -11.85
CA LYS A 75 -3.38 -16.06 -12.20
C LYS A 75 -3.39 -14.52 -12.12
N THR A 76 -2.31 -13.93 -11.64
CA THR A 76 -2.21 -12.48 -11.41
C THR A 76 -1.70 -11.77 -12.65
N LEU A 77 -2.51 -10.82 -13.15
CA LEU A 77 -2.14 -9.87 -14.20
C LEU A 77 -1.85 -8.50 -13.57
N ASN A 78 -0.57 -8.16 -13.44
CA ASN A 78 -0.14 -6.88 -12.89
C ASN A 78 0.03 -5.84 -14.00
N VAL A 79 -0.96 -4.98 -14.14
CA VAL A 79 -0.99 -3.86 -15.10
C VAL A 79 -0.82 -2.49 -14.41
N ASP A 80 -0.66 -2.49 -13.09
CA ASP A 80 -0.49 -1.27 -12.31
C ASP A 80 0.96 -0.79 -12.38
N ILE A 81 1.19 0.31 -13.10
CA ILE A 81 2.52 0.91 -13.27
C ILE A 81 3.09 1.37 -11.92
N TRP A 82 2.24 1.75 -10.97
CA TRP A 82 2.67 2.17 -9.64
C TRP A 82 3.38 1.06 -8.89
N ASN A 83 2.96 -0.19 -9.07
CA ASN A 83 3.63 -1.34 -8.48
C ASN A 83 5.10 -1.48 -8.91
N TYR A 84 5.46 -1.00 -10.10
CA TYR A 84 6.85 -1.07 -10.57
C TYR A 84 7.81 -0.23 -9.73
N MET A 85 7.33 0.86 -9.11
CA MET A 85 8.14 1.62 -8.17
C MET A 85 8.63 0.74 -6.99
N HIS A 86 7.75 -0.12 -6.48
CA HIS A 86 8.08 -1.03 -5.37
C HIS A 86 9.15 -2.07 -5.74
N PHE A 87 9.27 -2.41 -7.02
CA PHE A 87 10.31 -3.33 -7.52
C PHE A 87 11.59 -2.56 -7.87
N LEU A 88 11.44 -1.34 -8.38
CA LEU A 88 12.56 -0.49 -8.77
C LEU A 88 13.39 -0.01 -7.58
N VAL A 89 12.77 0.28 -6.43
CA VAL A 89 13.49 0.76 -5.24
C VAL A 89 14.57 -0.23 -4.79
N PRO A 90 14.27 -1.52 -4.52
CA PRO A 90 15.32 -2.49 -4.17
C PRO A 90 16.31 -2.73 -5.31
N GLY A 91 15.85 -2.69 -6.57
CA GLY A 91 16.72 -2.81 -7.73
C GLY A 91 17.71 -1.65 -7.84
N ALA A 92 17.25 -0.41 -7.63
CA ALA A 92 18.11 0.77 -7.60
C ALA A 92 19.13 0.69 -6.46
N LEU A 93 18.70 0.27 -5.25
CA LEU A 93 19.61 0.04 -4.14
C LEU A 93 20.68 -1.00 -4.49
N ALA A 94 20.29 -2.13 -5.10
CA ALA A 94 21.23 -3.14 -5.54
C ALA A 94 22.21 -2.60 -6.59
N TYR A 95 21.73 -1.79 -7.53
CA TYR A 95 22.58 -1.11 -8.50
C TYR A 95 23.60 -0.21 -7.81
N PHE A 96 23.19 0.64 -6.86
CA PHE A 96 24.09 1.54 -6.15
C PHE A 96 25.11 0.81 -5.27
N ILE A 97 24.72 -0.30 -4.64
CA ILE A 97 25.61 -1.09 -3.78
C ILE A 97 26.67 -1.85 -4.61
N PHE A 98 26.26 -2.46 -5.72
CA PHE A 98 27.12 -3.33 -6.52
C PHE A 98 27.71 -2.66 -7.75
N ASP A 99 27.33 -1.41 -8.03
CA ASP A 99 27.68 -0.65 -9.25
C ASP A 99 27.50 -1.48 -10.53
N ASN A 100 26.38 -2.21 -10.60
CA ASN A 100 26.16 -3.16 -11.68
C ASN A 100 24.70 -3.08 -12.19
N PHE A 101 24.58 -2.66 -13.47
CA PHE A 101 23.30 -2.54 -14.17
C PHE A 101 22.49 -3.84 -14.16
N PHE A 102 23.14 -4.97 -14.43
CA PHE A 102 22.45 -6.26 -14.55
C PHE A 102 21.97 -6.78 -13.20
N ILE A 103 22.70 -6.51 -12.12
CA ILE A 103 22.27 -6.88 -10.76
C ILE A 103 21.02 -6.06 -10.39
N GLY A 104 21.04 -4.75 -10.62
CA GLY A 104 19.88 -3.90 -10.35
C GLY A 104 18.63 -4.31 -11.14
N LEU A 105 18.80 -4.53 -12.45
CA LEU A 105 17.72 -5.01 -13.30
C LEU A 105 17.21 -6.40 -12.86
N ALA A 106 18.11 -7.33 -12.57
CA ALA A 106 17.74 -8.68 -12.13
C ALA A 106 16.95 -8.66 -10.83
N VAL A 107 17.35 -7.87 -9.83
CA VAL A 107 16.61 -7.71 -8.57
C VAL A 107 15.20 -7.18 -8.85
N THR A 108 15.08 -6.14 -9.68
CA THR A 108 13.77 -5.57 -10.06
C THR A 108 12.87 -6.62 -10.72
N VAL A 109 13.40 -7.36 -11.69
CA VAL A 109 12.64 -8.38 -12.43
C VAL A 109 12.25 -9.55 -11.52
N ILE A 110 13.16 -10.04 -10.69
CA ILE A 110 12.87 -11.13 -9.73
C ILE A 110 11.74 -10.70 -8.78
N LEU A 111 11.81 -9.50 -8.23
CA LEU A 111 10.79 -9.00 -7.32
C LEU A 111 9.43 -8.82 -8.02
N SER A 112 9.43 -8.33 -9.27
CA SER A 112 8.18 -8.21 -10.05
C SER A 112 7.53 -9.58 -10.29
N VAL A 113 8.32 -10.63 -10.55
CA VAL A 113 7.81 -12.00 -10.71
C VAL A 113 7.33 -12.59 -9.38
N LEU A 114 8.10 -12.40 -8.29
CA LEU A 114 7.68 -12.87 -6.96
C LEU A 114 6.36 -12.22 -6.53
N ALA A 115 6.16 -10.96 -6.87
CA ALA A 115 4.91 -10.25 -6.56
C ALA A 115 3.67 -10.90 -7.19
N LEU A 116 3.80 -11.55 -8.35
CA LEU A 116 2.69 -12.26 -8.98
C LEU A 116 2.27 -13.49 -8.16
N PHE A 117 3.24 -14.27 -7.67
CA PHE A 117 2.96 -15.43 -6.83
C PHE A 117 2.40 -15.03 -5.46
N VAL A 118 2.93 -13.95 -4.87
CA VAL A 118 2.35 -13.36 -3.65
C VAL A 118 0.93 -12.89 -3.91
N GLY A 119 0.68 -12.25 -5.05
CA GLY A 119 -0.65 -11.85 -5.50
C GLY A 119 -1.63 -13.03 -5.58
N ASP A 120 -1.21 -14.14 -6.18
CA ASP A 120 -2.04 -15.35 -6.24
C ASP A 120 -2.42 -15.88 -4.85
N TRP A 121 -1.49 -15.84 -3.92
CA TRP A 121 -1.70 -16.28 -2.54
C TRP A 121 -2.62 -15.34 -1.75
N VAL A 122 -2.47 -14.05 -1.95
CA VAL A 122 -3.24 -13.00 -1.23
C VAL A 122 -4.66 -12.86 -1.79
N ALA A 123 -4.88 -13.19 -3.06
CA ALA A 123 -6.13 -12.92 -3.75
C ALA A 123 -7.40 -13.33 -2.99
N PRO A 124 -7.52 -14.53 -2.40
CA PRO A 124 -8.75 -14.91 -1.69
C PRO A 124 -9.03 -14.01 -0.48
N MET A 125 -7.99 -13.73 0.33
CA MET A 125 -8.13 -12.87 1.52
C MET A 125 -8.42 -11.43 1.14
N TRP A 126 -7.76 -10.92 0.08
CA TRP A 126 -7.96 -9.58 -0.43
C TRP A 126 -9.40 -9.37 -0.92
N GLN A 127 -9.91 -10.31 -1.71
CA GLN A 127 -11.26 -10.25 -2.26
C GLN A 127 -12.33 -10.35 -1.18
N GLU A 128 -12.15 -11.24 -0.21
CA GLU A 128 -13.06 -11.40 0.91
C GLU A 128 -13.12 -10.14 1.78
N TYR A 129 -11.95 -9.59 2.12
CA TYR A 129 -11.87 -8.44 3.02
C TYR A 129 -12.37 -7.14 2.39
N TYR A 130 -11.96 -6.85 1.15
CA TYR A 130 -12.29 -5.59 0.47
C TYR A 130 -13.53 -5.68 -0.43
N GLY A 131 -14.09 -6.86 -0.64
CA GLY A 131 -15.20 -7.06 -1.57
C GLY A 131 -14.84 -6.77 -3.04
N LEU A 132 -13.55 -6.88 -3.41
CA LEU A 132 -13.01 -6.55 -4.73
C LEU A 132 -12.75 -7.81 -5.55
N GLU A 133 -13.82 -8.48 -6.01
CA GLU A 133 -13.73 -9.71 -6.80
C GLU A 133 -12.84 -9.54 -8.05
N GLY A 134 -12.04 -10.57 -8.33
CA GLY A 134 -11.14 -10.60 -9.49
C GLY A 134 -9.95 -9.65 -9.38
N THR A 135 -9.62 -9.20 -8.18
CA THR A 135 -8.43 -8.38 -7.91
C THR A 135 -7.53 -9.01 -6.86
N THR A 136 -6.30 -8.56 -6.76
CA THR A 136 -5.33 -8.96 -5.73
C THR A 136 -4.32 -7.85 -5.48
N CYS A 137 -3.55 -7.96 -4.40
CA CYS A 137 -2.47 -7.02 -4.09
C CYS A 137 -1.12 -7.58 -4.54
N THR A 138 -0.37 -6.79 -5.31
CA THR A 138 0.97 -7.14 -5.82
C THR A 138 2.09 -6.25 -5.25
N THR A 139 1.82 -5.48 -4.22
CA THR A 139 2.81 -4.62 -3.56
C THR A 139 3.70 -5.43 -2.61
N ILE A 140 4.74 -6.04 -3.16
CA ILE A 140 5.56 -7.05 -2.45
C ILE A 140 6.31 -6.51 -1.24
N ILE A 141 6.77 -5.26 -1.26
CA ILE A 141 7.54 -4.68 -0.14
C ILE A 141 6.69 -4.64 1.13
N HIS A 142 5.43 -4.27 1.00
CA HIS A 142 4.50 -4.18 2.13
C HIS A 142 3.84 -5.53 2.44
N THR A 143 3.34 -6.23 1.44
CA THR A 143 2.61 -7.49 1.63
C THR A 143 3.52 -8.65 2.04
N GLY A 144 4.76 -8.71 1.56
CA GLY A 144 5.71 -9.78 1.89
C GLY A 144 5.99 -9.88 3.39
N TRP A 145 6.28 -8.75 4.05
CA TRP A 145 6.54 -8.70 5.48
C TRP A 145 5.27 -8.77 6.32
N THR A 146 4.27 -7.99 5.96
CA THR A 146 3.02 -7.93 6.71
C THR A 146 2.28 -9.25 6.69
N LEU A 147 2.34 -10.02 5.60
CA LEU A 147 1.74 -11.35 5.54
C LEU A 147 2.36 -12.33 6.53
N ILE A 148 3.69 -12.35 6.67
CA ILE A 148 4.37 -13.23 7.64
C ILE A 148 3.94 -12.85 9.05
N VAL A 149 3.97 -11.55 9.37
CA VAL A 149 3.58 -11.05 10.69
C VAL A 149 2.09 -11.29 10.95
N ALA A 150 1.22 -10.97 9.99
CA ALA A 150 -0.22 -11.17 10.11
C ALA A 150 -0.57 -12.66 10.28
N TRP A 151 0.07 -13.55 9.53
CA TRP A 151 -0.10 -14.98 9.68
C TRP A 151 0.31 -15.47 11.10
N ALA A 152 1.47 -15.01 11.58
CA ALA A 152 1.94 -15.37 12.92
C ALA A 152 1.01 -14.82 14.00
N MET A 153 0.54 -13.57 13.85
CA MET A 153 -0.41 -12.96 14.77
C MET A 153 -1.77 -13.64 14.76
N ASN A 154 -2.30 -14.00 13.61
CA ASN A 154 -3.54 -14.77 13.51
C ASN A 154 -3.42 -16.11 14.23
N LYS A 155 -2.31 -16.83 14.04
CA LYS A 155 -2.04 -18.08 14.78
C LYS A 155 -2.01 -17.87 16.28
N LEU A 156 -1.39 -16.78 16.72
CA LEU A 156 -1.34 -16.42 18.14
C LEU A 156 -2.74 -16.09 18.71
N ILE A 157 -3.53 -15.33 17.97
CA ILE A 157 -4.91 -14.97 18.33
C ILE A 157 -5.79 -16.22 18.39
N ASP A 158 -5.67 -17.13 17.42
CA ASP A 158 -6.41 -18.41 17.42
C ASP A 158 -6.07 -19.29 18.62
N PHE A 159 -4.81 -19.21 19.11
CA PHE A 159 -4.35 -19.96 20.28
C PHE A 159 -4.92 -19.42 21.61
N ILE A 160 -5.37 -18.16 21.67
CA ILE A 160 -5.92 -17.55 22.89
C ILE A 160 -7.44 -17.77 22.95
N PRO A 161 -7.94 -18.62 23.88
CA PRO A 161 -9.36 -18.91 23.98
C PRO A 161 -10.20 -17.64 24.22
N GLY A 162 -11.13 -17.35 23.33
CA GLY A 162 -12.07 -16.24 23.43
C GLY A 162 -11.65 -14.99 22.67
N LEU A 163 -10.39 -14.80 22.30
CA LEU A 163 -9.96 -13.67 21.48
C LEU A 163 -10.53 -13.77 20.06
N ASN A 164 -10.54 -14.96 19.49
CA ASN A 164 -11.11 -15.25 18.18
C ASN A 164 -12.64 -15.07 18.09
N LYS A 165 -13.31 -14.91 19.24
CA LYS A 165 -14.76 -14.63 19.33
C LYS A 165 -15.06 -13.15 19.54
N LEU A 166 -14.04 -12.32 19.71
CA LEU A 166 -14.20 -10.87 19.82
C LEU A 166 -14.48 -10.32 18.42
N ASP A 167 -15.72 -9.98 18.19
CA ASP A 167 -16.10 -9.24 16.99
C ASP A 167 -15.85 -7.74 17.25
N ILE A 168 -14.68 -7.26 16.80
CA ILE A 168 -14.25 -5.86 16.86
C ILE A 168 -14.53 -5.20 15.49
N SER A 169 -15.64 -5.54 14.86
CA SER A 169 -16.02 -4.88 13.62
C SER A 169 -16.32 -3.39 13.86
N LEU A 170 -15.89 -2.56 12.91
CA LEU A 170 -16.11 -1.10 12.95
C LEU A 170 -17.57 -0.76 13.17
N GLU A 171 -18.50 -1.52 12.57
CA GLU A 171 -19.93 -1.35 12.75
C GLU A 171 -20.38 -1.53 14.21
N ARG A 172 -19.77 -2.49 14.91
CA ARG A 172 -20.10 -2.78 16.30
C ARG A 172 -19.44 -1.78 17.24
N VAL A 173 -18.21 -1.36 16.93
CA VAL A 173 -17.52 -0.29 17.63
C VAL A 173 -18.28 1.02 17.47
N ASN A 174 -18.66 1.41 16.28
CA ASN A 174 -19.43 2.62 16.01
C ASN A 174 -20.82 2.59 16.70
N LYS A 175 -21.48 1.44 16.74
CA LYS A 175 -22.75 1.31 17.49
C LYS A 175 -22.58 1.49 19.00
N ARG A 176 -21.41 1.15 19.56
CA ARG A 176 -21.13 1.29 21.00
C ARG A 176 -20.60 2.67 21.37
N ILE A 177 -19.71 3.22 20.55
CA ILE A 177 -18.96 4.46 20.83
C ILE A 177 -19.65 5.67 20.21
N GLY A 178 -20.56 5.44 19.22
CA GLY A 178 -21.30 6.49 18.54
C GLY A 178 -20.38 7.47 17.83
N VAL A 179 -20.61 8.76 18.04
CA VAL A 179 -19.84 9.85 17.41
C VAL A 179 -18.31 9.76 17.65
N LEU A 180 -17.89 9.15 18.75
CA LEU A 180 -16.44 8.98 19.04
C LEU A 180 -15.76 7.99 18.09
N GLY A 181 -16.51 7.16 17.38
CA GLY A 181 -16.00 6.26 16.35
C GLY A 181 -15.82 6.91 14.96
N GLU A 182 -16.22 8.18 14.82
CA GLU A 182 -16.06 8.89 13.54
C GLU A 182 -14.58 9.11 13.21
N PRO A 183 -14.14 8.88 11.94
CA PRO A 183 -12.73 9.03 11.53
C PRO A 183 -12.12 10.38 11.91
N VAL A 184 -12.89 11.47 11.83
CA VAL A 184 -12.46 12.81 12.25
C VAL A 184 -12.04 12.84 13.70
N ILE A 185 -12.85 12.24 14.58
CA ILE A 185 -12.61 12.27 16.04
C ILE A 185 -11.45 11.37 16.39
N ILE A 186 -11.38 10.17 15.82
CA ILE A 186 -10.26 9.24 16.02
C ILE A 186 -8.97 9.90 15.56
N GLY A 187 -8.93 10.46 14.34
CA GLY A 187 -7.76 11.15 13.81
C GLY A 187 -7.32 12.34 14.67
N THR A 188 -8.29 13.14 15.16
CA THR A 188 -8.00 14.23 16.08
C THR A 188 -7.37 13.71 17.37
N ILE A 189 -7.95 12.67 17.97
CA ILE A 189 -7.43 12.09 19.23
C ILE A 189 -6.01 11.54 18.99
N VAL A 190 -5.78 10.80 17.92
CA VAL A 190 -4.45 10.25 17.59
C VAL A 190 -3.42 11.36 17.40
N GLY A 191 -3.72 12.37 16.59
CA GLY A 191 -2.79 13.50 16.36
C GLY A 191 -2.50 14.30 17.62
N VAL A 192 -3.51 14.57 18.45
CA VAL A 192 -3.34 15.23 19.76
C VAL A 192 -2.51 14.38 20.72
N LEU A 193 -2.79 13.08 20.83
CA LEU A 193 -2.02 12.18 21.69
C LEU A 193 -0.56 12.09 21.26
N LEU A 194 -0.29 12.00 19.96
CA LEU A 194 1.08 12.02 19.43
C LEU A 194 1.79 13.32 19.79
N GLY A 195 1.13 14.47 19.61
CA GLY A 195 1.69 15.75 19.98
C GLY A 195 2.00 15.88 21.48
N LEU A 196 1.12 15.37 22.34
CA LEU A 196 1.35 15.32 23.79
C LEU A 196 2.50 14.38 24.16
N LEU A 197 2.56 13.19 23.57
CA LEU A 197 3.61 12.20 23.81
C LEU A 197 4.99 12.71 23.38
N THR A 198 5.05 13.51 22.33
CA THR A 198 6.28 14.13 21.81
C THR A 198 6.54 15.51 22.40
N ARG A 199 5.81 15.89 23.46
CA ARG A 199 6.02 17.12 24.24
C ARG A 199 5.96 18.40 23.38
N GLN A 200 5.14 18.40 22.34
CA GLN A 200 4.93 19.55 21.51
C GLN A 200 4.13 20.64 22.24
N ASP A 201 4.26 21.88 21.83
CA ASP A 201 3.43 22.97 22.32
C ASP A 201 2.01 22.90 21.73
N ILE A 202 1.08 23.65 22.33
CA ILE A 202 -0.33 23.65 21.90
C ILE A 202 -0.52 24.15 20.49
N THR A 203 0.36 25.00 19.98
CA THR A 203 0.29 25.57 18.62
C THR A 203 0.70 24.54 17.57
N THR A 204 1.44 23.50 17.96
CA THR A 204 1.81 22.34 17.15
C THR A 204 0.81 21.19 17.30
N ILE A 205 0.34 20.92 18.53
CA ILE A 205 -0.62 19.83 18.82
C ILE A 205 -1.93 20.01 18.03
N ILE A 206 -2.46 21.24 17.98
CA ILE A 206 -3.73 21.49 17.28
C ILE A 206 -3.62 21.19 15.78
N PRO A 207 -2.65 21.72 15.02
CA PRO A 207 -2.44 21.33 13.63
C PRO A 207 -2.21 19.83 13.42
N MET A 208 -1.46 19.15 14.30
CA MET A 208 -1.28 17.69 14.24
C MET A 208 -2.62 16.95 14.33
N GLY A 209 -3.47 17.29 15.31
CA GLY A 209 -4.80 16.71 15.46
C GLY A 209 -5.68 16.96 14.24
N MET A 210 -5.73 18.19 13.76
CA MET A 210 -6.53 18.57 12.59
C MET A 210 -6.02 17.91 11.30
N GLY A 211 -4.71 17.81 11.13
CA GLY A 211 -4.10 17.23 9.95
C GLY A 211 -4.35 15.73 9.86
N VAL A 212 -4.13 14.98 10.95
CA VAL A 212 -4.43 13.54 11.00
C VAL A 212 -5.92 13.29 10.76
N ALA A 213 -6.81 14.07 11.39
CA ALA A 213 -8.25 13.99 11.14
C ALA A 213 -8.60 14.25 9.67
N GLY A 214 -7.98 15.26 9.06
CA GLY A 214 -8.15 15.57 7.63
C GLY A 214 -7.73 14.41 6.74
N VAL A 215 -6.58 13.79 7.02
CA VAL A 215 -6.09 12.62 6.28
C VAL A 215 -7.06 11.45 6.36
N MET A 216 -7.56 11.12 7.55
CA MET A 216 -8.49 10.00 7.72
C MET A 216 -9.80 10.17 6.94
N VAL A 217 -10.22 11.40 6.69
CA VAL A 217 -11.43 11.70 5.89
C VAL A 217 -11.12 11.77 4.40
N LEU A 218 -9.98 12.35 4.03
CA LEU A 218 -9.65 12.63 2.63
C LEU A 218 -9.08 11.40 1.92
N MET A 219 -8.29 10.57 2.62
CA MET A 219 -7.62 9.42 2.03
C MET A 219 -8.59 8.47 1.32
N PRO A 220 -9.67 7.97 1.95
CA PRO A 220 -10.62 7.08 1.29
C PRO A 220 -11.28 7.72 0.06
N ARG A 221 -11.58 9.01 0.11
CA ARG A 221 -12.21 9.74 -1.00
C ARG A 221 -11.30 9.86 -2.20
N VAL A 222 -10.03 10.17 -1.96
CA VAL A 222 -9.03 10.31 -3.03
C VAL A 222 -8.73 8.96 -3.66
N VAL A 223 -8.58 7.90 -2.86
CA VAL A 223 -8.42 6.54 -3.36
C VAL A 223 -9.64 6.10 -4.16
N GLY A 224 -10.86 6.45 -3.73
CA GLY A 224 -12.08 6.21 -4.51
C GLY A 224 -12.01 6.82 -5.92
N VAL A 225 -11.57 8.08 -6.05
CA VAL A 225 -11.38 8.74 -7.36
C VAL A 225 -10.32 8.02 -8.21
N LEU A 226 -9.25 7.52 -7.58
CA LEU A 226 -8.24 6.72 -8.27
C LEU A 226 -8.83 5.41 -8.80
N MET A 227 -9.61 4.72 -7.97
CA MET A 227 -10.28 3.46 -8.32
C MET A 227 -11.27 3.61 -9.46
N ASP A 228 -12.08 4.68 -9.47
CA ASP A 228 -12.99 4.99 -10.56
C ASP A 228 -12.27 5.13 -11.92
N GLY A 229 -11.01 5.52 -11.89
CA GLY A 229 -10.17 5.62 -13.08
C GLY A 229 -9.47 4.32 -13.47
N LEU A 230 -9.03 3.51 -12.49
CA LEU A 230 -8.26 2.27 -12.71
C LEU A 230 -9.15 1.07 -13.02
N SER A 231 -10.33 0.98 -12.40
CA SER A 231 -11.25 -0.15 -12.55
C SER A 231 -11.63 -0.47 -14.00
N PRO A 232 -11.95 0.51 -14.89
CA PRO A 232 -12.21 0.22 -16.29
C PRO A 232 -11.00 -0.34 -17.04
N ILE A 233 -9.79 0.11 -16.69
CA ILE A 233 -8.53 -0.38 -17.29
C ILE A 233 -8.31 -1.84 -16.90
N GLY A 234 -8.47 -2.15 -15.62
CA GLY A 234 -8.36 -3.52 -15.11
C GLY A 234 -9.36 -4.47 -15.79
N LYS A 235 -10.64 -4.05 -15.91
CA LYS A 235 -11.67 -4.83 -16.62
C LYS A 235 -11.30 -5.06 -18.07
N ALA A 236 -10.87 -4.02 -18.80
CA ALA A 236 -10.48 -4.15 -20.20
C ALA A 236 -9.29 -5.10 -20.39
N ALA A 237 -8.30 -5.06 -19.49
CA ALA A 237 -7.17 -5.97 -19.51
C ALA A 237 -7.61 -7.42 -19.23
N LYS A 238 -8.49 -7.63 -18.24
CA LYS A 238 -9.08 -8.94 -17.93
C LYS A 238 -9.85 -9.50 -19.13
N ASP A 239 -10.74 -8.71 -19.72
CA ASP A 239 -11.54 -9.11 -20.89
C ASP A 239 -10.66 -9.47 -22.10
N PHE A 240 -9.60 -8.70 -22.33
CA PHE A 240 -8.64 -8.98 -23.39
C PHE A 240 -7.94 -10.32 -23.18
N MET A 241 -7.46 -10.58 -21.97
CA MET A 241 -6.77 -11.84 -21.64
C MET A 241 -7.73 -13.03 -21.64
N THR A 242 -8.94 -12.88 -21.11
CA THR A 242 -9.97 -13.93 -21.15
C THR A 242 -10.32 -14.34 -22.57
N LYS A 243 -10.44 -13.39 -23.50
CA LYS A 243 -10.63 -13.68 -24.94
C LYS A 243 -9.49 -14.47 -25.56
N GLN A 244 -8.25 -14.24 -25.08
CA GLN A 244 -7.06 -14.94 -25.59
C GLN A 244 -6.85 -16.34 -24.98
N MET A 245 -7.28 -16.52 -23.73
CA MET A 245 -7.00 -17.75 -22.96
C MET A 245 -8.23 -18.65 -22.82
N GLY A 246 -9.43 -18.20 -23.19
CA GLY A 246 -10.71 -18.86 -22.98
C GLY A 246 -11.46 -18.38 -21.73
N GLU A 247 -12.76 -18.63 -21.70
CA GLU A 247 -13.67 -18.15 -20.62
C GLU A 247 -13.36 -18.75 -19.24
N ASP A 248 -12.60 -19.86 -19.18
CA ASP A 248 -12.17 -20.49 -17.93
C ASP A 248 -10.92 -19.84 -17.30
N ALA A 249 -10.42 -18.72 -17.85
CA ALA A 249 -9.29 -18.01 -17.29
C ALA A 249 -9.70 -17.22 -16.03
N ASP A 250 -9.51 -17.83 -14.88
CA ASP A 250 -9.67 -17.21 -13.56
C ASP A 250 -8.47 -16.30 -13.30
N LEU A 251 -8.59 -15.01 -13.70
CA LEU A 251 -7.53 -14.02 -13.62
C LEU A 251 -7.83 -12.95 -12.58
N ASN A 252 -6.82 -12.63 -11.78
CA ASN A 252 -6.85 -11.53 -10.83
C ASN A 252 -6.04 -10.34 -11.34
N ILE A 253 -6.59 -9.14 -11.25
CA ILE A 253 -5.88 -7.91 -11.57
C ILE A 253 -5.04 -7.52 -10.37
N GLY A 254 -3.72 -7.43 -10.57
CA GLY A 254 -2.79 -6.96 -9.55
C GLY A 254 -2.97 -5.46 -9.29
N MET A 255 -3.20 -5.12 -8.05
CA MET A 255 -3.44 -3.76 -7.56
C MET A 255 -2.37 -3.38 -6.54
N ASP A 256 -2.17 -2.07 -6.35
CA ASP A 256 -1.34 -1.54 -5.28
C ASP A 256 -2.07 -1.59 -3.93
N VAL A 257 -1.32 -1.79 -2.84
CA VAL A 257 -1.84 -1.78 -1.47
C VAL A 257 -2.51 -0.45 -1.10
N ALA A 258 -2.17 0.64 -1.79
CA ALA A 258 -2.79 1.95 -1.58
C ALA A 258 -4.32 1.93 -1.77
N LEU A 259 -4.84 0.95 -2.53
CA LEU A 259 -6.29 0.76 -2.63
C LEU A 259 -6.93 0.37 -1.30
N GLY A 260 -6.21 -0.40 -0.47
CA GLY A 260 -6.65 -0.73 0.88
C GLY A 260 -6.80 0.49 1.78
N LEU A 261 -6.02 1.56 1.52
CA LEU A 261 -6.15 2.83 2.24
C LEU A 261 -7.47 3.56 1.94
N GLY A 262 -8.18 3.17 0.87
CA GLY A 262 -9.53 3.67 0.58
C GLY A 262 -10.62 3.00 1.41
N ASP A 263 -10.33 1.87 2.06
CA ASP A 263 -11.27 1.19 2.93
C ASP A 263 -11.38 1.90 4.29
N PRO A 264 -12.59 2.24 4.75
CA PRO A 264 -12.80 2.93 6.03
C PRO A 264 -12.24 2.13 7.21
N THR A 265 -12.31 0.80 7.19
CA THR A 265 -11.79 -0.05 8.26
C THR A 265 -10.28 0.06 8.36
N THR A 266 -9.59 0.00 7.22
CA THR A 266 -8.12 0.12 7.16
C THR A 266 -7.62 1.49 7.63
N THR A 267 -8.39 2.56 7.39
CA THR A 267 -7.99 3.92 7.79
C THR A 267 -8.31 4.26 9.24
N THR A 268 -9.16 3.46 9.91
CA THR A 268 -9.59 3.70 11.30
C THR A 268 -8.99 2.71 12.31
N THR A 269 -8.38 1.65 11.86
CA THR A 269 -7.62 0.69 12.68
C THR A 269 -6.14 0.96 12.68
#